data_eb1dbb97651aad2a21f5ede140ec7022
#
_entry.id   eb1dbb97651aad2a21f5ede140ec7022
#
_cell.length_a   1.000
_cell.length_b   1.000
_cell.length_c   1.000
_cell.angle_alpha   90.00
_cell.angle_beta   90.00
_cell.angle_gamma   90.00
#
_symmetry.space_group_name_H-M   'P 1'
#
loop_
_entity.id
_entity.type
_entity.pdbx_description
1 polymer ?
#
loop_
_entity_poly.entity_id
_entity_poly.type
_entity_poly.pdbx_seq_one_letter_code
_entity_poly.pdbx_strand_id
1 'polypeptide(L)'
;MSPSPTPSLPPSPPASSSGHVGDTALEFILQLREPPRSRLRLPEAFARVLEIDQRPSIRLHMKGCCNGDMWANTGFPAPHVMFLRRGWKTFARAHCLMKGHVLLFKLVESDLLSVKVFGRSGHRLGCCAESSTDDESSSSSDGDEEGTGGEDNEDGSD
;
A
#
# COMPACT_ATOMS: atom_id res chain seq x y z
N MET A 1 -63.65 28.85 6.45
CA MET A 1 -62.71 27.93 7.05
C MET A 1 -61.87 27.31 5.96
N SER A 2 -60.65 27.78 5.81
CA SER A 2 -59.78 27.25 4.80
C SER A 2 -58.92 26.11 5.41
N PRO A 3 -58.89 24.95 4.79
CA PRO A 3 -58.03 23.89 5.23
C PRO A 3 -56.56 24.29 5.10
N SER A 4 -55.81 24.09 6.11
CA SER A 4 -54.35 24.33 6.04
C SER A 4 -53.73 23.33 5.07
N PRO A 5 -52.85 23.80 4.20
CA PRO A 5 -52.15 22.90 3.32
C PRO A 5 -51.26 21.98 4.11
N THR A 6 -51.42 20.69 3.88
CA THR A 6 -50.52 19.72 4.41
C THR A 6 -49.16 19.91 3.75
N PRO A 7 -48.08 20.04 4.52
CA PRO A 7 -46.76 20.10 3.92
C PRO A 7 -46.49 18.78 3.23
N SER A 8 -46.32 18.81 1.95
CA SER A 8 -45.87 17.63 1.23
C SER A 8 -44.43 17.35 1.64
N LEU A 9 -44.21 16.16 2.18
CA LEU A 9 -42.89 15.70 2.50
C LEU A 9 -42.07 15.60 1.21
N PRO A 10 -40.84 16.09 1.23
CA PRO A 10 -39.98 15.91 0.09
C PRO A 10 -39.76 14.40 -0.14
N PRO A 11 -39.78 13.95 -1.38
CA PRO A 11 -39.47 12.57 -1.67
C PRO A 11 -38.10 12.24 -1.08
N SER A 12 -38.05 11.20 -0.28
CA SER A 12 -36.77 10.71 0.21
C SER A 12 -35.89 10.40 -0.99
N PRO A 13 -34.63 10.80 -0.95
CA PRO A 13 -33.73 10.44 -2.02
C PRO A 13 -33.72 8.93 -2.15
N PRO A 14 -33.72 8.40 -3.36
CA PRO A 14 -33.58 6.98 -3.53
C PRO A 14 -32.29 6.58 -2.83
N ALA A 15 -32.40 5.77 -1.81
CA ALA A 15 -31.24 5.14 -1.24
C ALA A 15 -30.57 4.45 -2.39
N SER A 16 -29.43 4.94 -2.79
CA SER A 16 -28.63 4.25 -3.76
C SER A 16 -28.06 3.03 -3.06
N SER A 17 -28.92 2.11 -2.79
CA SER A 17 -28.50 0.79 -2.42
C SER A 17 -28.07 0.13 -3.72
N SER A 18 -26.86 0.38 -4.11
CA SER A 18 -26.22 -0.56 -4.99
C SER A 18 -26.19 -1.85 -4.21
N GLY A 19 -26.96 -2.81 -4.61
CA GLY A 19 -27.11 -4.07 -3.91
C GLY A 19 -25.89 -4.97 -3.98
N HIS A 20 -24.73 -4.39 -4.09
CA HIS A 20 -23.48 -5.09 -3.91
C HIS A 20 -23.02 -4.87 -2.48
N VAL A 21 -23.64 -5.61 -1.60
CA VAL A 21 -23.08 -5.87 -0.30
C VAL A 21 -21.86 -6.73 -0.56
N GLY A 22 -20.73 -6.12 -0.73
CA GLY A 22 -19.68 -7.07 -0.84
C GLY A 22 -18.33 -6.52 -1.06
N ASP A 23 -18.12 -5.45 -1.67
CA ASP A 23 -16.75 -5.09 -1.93
C ASP A 23 -16.50 -3.62 -1.76
N THR A 24 -16.74 -3.13 -0.57
CA THR A 24 -15.98 -1.99 -0.11
C THR A 24 -14.60 -2.52 0.29
N ALA A 25 -13.82 -2.88 -0.71
CA ALA A 25 -12.44 -3.18 -0.49
C ALA A 25 -11.79 -1.94 0.14
N LEU A 26 -11.16 -2.12 1.29
CA LEU A 26 -10.43 -1.04 1.91
C LEU A 26 -9.24 -0.69 1.03
N GLU A 27 -9.18 0.55 0.64
CA GLU A 27 -8.09 1.08 -0.16
C GLU A 27 -7.55 2.36 0.46
N PHE A 28 -6.27 2.61 0.30
CA PHE A 28 -5.71 3.90 0.61
C PHE A 28 -4.52 4.21 -0.28
N ILE A 29 -4.27 5.49 -0.45
CA ILE A 29 -3.16 5.99 -1.24
C ILE A 29 -2.12 6.56 -0.30
N LEU A 30 -0.88 6.16 -0.48
CA LEU A 30 0.26 6.64 0.27
C LEU A 30 1.28 7.26 -0.68
N GLN A 31 1.61 8.51 -0.47
CA GLN A 31 2.72 9.13 -1.16
C GLN A 31 3.98 9.00 -0.31
N LEU A 32 5.01 8.41 -0.88
CA LEU A 32 6.30 8.31 -0.21
C LEU A 32 7.02 9.66 -0.26
N ARG A 33 6.95 10.38 0.84
CA ARG A 33 7.65 11.67 0.98
C ARG A 33 9.11 11.50 1.38
N GLU A 34 9.42 10.33 1.89
CA GLU A 34 10.75 9.94 2.31
C GLU A 34 11.04 8.53 1.79
N PRO A 35 12.30 8.12 1.74
CA PRO A 35 12.62 6.73 1.45
C PRO A 35 11.93 5.79 2.44
N PRO A 36 11.54 4.58 2.00
CA PRO A 36 10.87 3.64 2.89
C PRO A 36 11.69 3.35 4.14
N ARG A 37 11.04 3.46 5.28
CA ARG A 37 11.60 3.15 6.59
C ARG A 37 11.32 1.70 6.98
N SER A 38 11.83 1.29 8.12
CA SER A 38 11.61 -0.05 8.64
C SER A 38 10.16 -0.34 9.04
N ARG A 39 9.39 0.70 9.28
CA ARG A 39 7.97 0.59 9.67
C ARG A 39 7.11 1.45 8.75
N LEU A 40 5.90 0.98 8.52
CA LEU A 40 4.90 1.73 7.80
C LEU A 40 3.61 1.76 8.62
N ARG A 41 3.14 2.94 8.96
CA ARG A 41 1.85 3.08 9.62
C ARG A 41 0.73 2.98 8.60
N LEU A 42 -0.23 2.11 8.86
CA LEU A 42 -1.44 2.00 8.06
C LEU A 42 -2.53 2.94 8.60
N PRO A 43 -3.46 3.38 7.74
CA PRO A 43 -4.59 4.20 8.18
C PRO A 43 -5.44 3.48 9.22
N GLU A 44 -6.12 4.28 10.03
CA GLU A 44 -7.00 3.77 11.08
C GLU A 44 -8.07 2.79 10.57
N ALA A 45 -8.61 3.03 9.38
CA ALA A 45 -9.61 2.15 8.78
C ALA A 45 -9.09 0.73 8.60
N PHE A 46 -7.83 0.57 8.19
CA PHE A 46 -7.18 -0.73 8.09
C PHE A 46 -6.92 -1.33 9.46
N ALA A 47 -6.45 -0.50 10.39
CA ALA A 47 -6.18 -0.93 11.74
C ALA A 47 -7.43 -1.51 12.40
N ARG A 48 -8.56 -0.87 12.25
CA ARG A 48 -9.84 -1.33 12.82
C ARG A 48 -10.26 -2.70 12.30
N VAL A 49 -10.08 -2.95 11.02
CA VAL A 49 -10.45 -4.23 10.41
C VAL A 49 -9.48 -5.33 10.79
N LEU A 50 -8.19 -5.05 10.69
CA LEU A 50 -7.15 -6.03 10.92
C LEU A 50 -6.88 -6.29 12.41
N GLU A 51 -7.25 -5.36 13.26
CA GLU A 51 -7.16 -5.51 14.72
C GLU A 51 -8.04 -6.64 15.24
N ILE A 52 -9.15 -6.93 14.59
CA ILE A 52 -10.07 -7.98 15.01
C ILE A 52 -9.37 -9.34 15.09
N ASP A 53 -8.62 -9.65 14.06
CA ASP A 53 -7.90 -10.93 13.98
C ASP A 53 -6.52 -10.88 14.64
N GLN A 54 -5.97 -9.69 14.84
CA GLN A 54 -4.64 -9.45 15.41
C GLN A 54 -3.56 -10.39 14.84
N ARG A 55 -3.59 -10.58 13.55
CA ARG A 55 -2.64 -11.46 12.90
C ARG A 55 -1.21 -10.94 13.07
N PRO A 56 -0.26 -11.80 13.41
CA PRO A 56 1.13 -11.37 13.61
C PRO A 56 1.81 -10.96 12.32
N SER A 57 1.27 -11.33 11.18
CA SER A 57 1.83 -11.01 9.87
C SER A 57 0.74 -10.91 8.81
N ILE A 58 1.06 -10.18 7.76
CA ILE A 58 0.21 -10.00 6.59
C ILE A 58 1.04 -10.16 5.33
N ARG A 59 0.43 -10.67 4.28
CA ARG A 59 1.09 -10.81 2.98
C ARG A 59 1.00 -9.52 2.18
N LEU A 60 2.09 -9.17 1.55
CA LEU A 60 2.17 -8.05 0.62
C LEU A 60 2.36 -8.59 -0.80
N HIS A 61 1.50 -8.18 -1.69
CA HIS A 61 1.55 -8.58 -3.09
C HIS A 61 1.66 -7.36 -3.99
N MET A 62 2.70 -7.30 -4.80
CA MET A 62 2.84 -6.26 -5.82
C MET A 62 2.08 -6.68 -7.06
N LYS A 63 1.01 -5.98 -7.36
CA LYS A 63 0.18 -6.30 -8.52
C LYS A 63 0.95 -6.09 -9.81
N GLY A 64 0.93 -7.12 -10.67
CA GLY A 64 1.67 -7.09 -11.92
C GLY A 64 3.14 -7.45 -11.79
N CYS A 65 3.55 -7.99 -10.66
CA CYS A 65 4.91 -8.45 -10.45
C CYS A 65 4.97 -9.98 -10.45
N CYS A 66 6.03 -10.52 -11.03
CA CYS A 66 6.28 -11.94 -11.04
C CYS A 66 6.87 -12.49 -9.74
N ASN A 67 7.36 -11.61 -8.88
CA ASN A 67 7.81 -11.99 -7.56
C ASN A 67 6.62 -12.42 -6.71
N GLY A 68 6.80 -13.45 -5.93
CA GLY A 68 5.75 -13.94 -5.05
C GLY A 68 5.40 -12.97 -3.93
N ASP A 69 4.39 -13.34 -3.16
CA ASP A 69 3.99 -12.57 -2.00
C ASP A 69 5.09 -12.54 -0.95
N MET A 70 5.18 -11.44 -0.24
CA MET A 70 6.13 -11.28 0.86
C MET A 70 5.38 -11.05 2.16
N TRP A 71 5.89 -11.64 3.22
CA TRP A 71 5.29 -11.47 4.54
C TRP A 71 5.90 -10.27 5.27
N ALA A 72 5.04 -9.49 5.88
CA ALA A 72 5.43 -8.42 6.78
C ALA A 72 4.79 -8.64 8.15
N ASN A 73 5.56 -8.42 9.19
CA ASN A 73 5.03 -8.48 10.55
C ASN A 73 4.15 -7.27 10.82
N THR A 74 3.12 -7.49 11.61
CA THR A 74 2.19 -6.44 12.02
C THR A 74 2.42 -6.09 13.48
N GLY A 75 2.09 -4.87 13.85
CA GLY A 75 2.11 -4.43 15.22
C GLY A 75 0.94 -3.52 15.53
N PHE A 76 0.31 -3.76 16.67
CA PHE A 76 -0.82 -2.99 17.16
C PHE A 76 -0.45 -2.38 18.52
N PRO A 77 0.34 -1.29 18.54
CA PRO A 77 0.80 -0.70 19.79
C PRO A 77 -0.29 -0.01 20.60
N ALA A 78 -1.39 0.35 19.96
CA ALA A 78 -2.51 1.01 20.58
C ALA A 78 -3.79 0.67 19.82
N PRO A 79 -4.99 0.89 20.40
CA PRO A 79 -6.24 0.70 19.68
C PRO A 79 -6.27 1.52 18.39
N HIS A 80 -6.68 0.90 17.32
CA HIS A 80 -6.79 1.54 16.00
C HIS A 80 -5.47 2.06 15.42
N VAL A 81 -4.35 1.59 15.93
CA VAL A 81 -3.02 1.91 15.41
C VAL A 81 -2.34 0.64 14.96
N MET A 82 -1.96 0.60 13.69
CA MET A 82 -1.30 -0.55 13.10
C MET A 82 -0.06 -0.15 12.32
N PHE A 83 0.98 -0.91 12.47
CA PHE A 83 2.21 -0.77 11.71
C PHE A 83 2.54 -2.07 10.96
N LEU A 84 3.02 -1.93 9.75
CA LEU A 84 3.83 -2.97 9.12
C LEU A 84 5.26 -2.80 9.62
N ARG A 85 5.83 -3.88 10.11
CA ARG A 85 7.16 -3.89 10.69
C ARG A 85 8.12 -4.69 9.81
N ARG A 86 8.79 -5.66 10.38
CA ARG A 86 9.74 -6.53 9.69
C ARG A 86 9.13 -7.10 8.41
N GLY A 87 9.83 -6.97 7.32
CA GLY A 87 9.36 -7.39 6.00
C GLY A 87 8.91 -6.24 5.10
N TRP A 88 8.44 -5.14 5.66
CA TRP A 88 8.06 -3.97 4.86
C TRP A 88 9.26 -3.39 4.11
N LYS A 89 10.37 -3.17 4.79
CA LYS A 89 11.59 -2.63 4.16
C LYS A 89 12.13 -3.57 3.09
N THR A 90 12.08 -4.86 3.35
CA THR A 90 12.48 -5.87 2.37
C THR A 90 11.60 -5.82 1.12
N PHE A 91 10.29 -5.73 1.31
CA PHE A 91 9.35 -5.55 0.22
C PHE A 91 9.62 -4.27 -0.56
N ALA A 92 9.84 -3.17 0.12
CA ALA A 92 10.14 -1.90 -0.51
C ALA A 92 11.42 -1.96 -1.35
N ARG A 93 12.45 -2.61 -0.85
CA ARG A 93 13.71 -2.81 -1.60
C ARG A 93 13.52 -3.73 -2.81
N ALA A 94 12.80 -4.81 -2.64
CA ALA A 94 12.55 -5.76 -3.72
C ALA A 94 11.81 -5.12 -4.90
N HIS A 95 11.00 -4.12 -4.62
CA HIS A 95 10.21 -3.41 -5.63
C HIS A 95 10.73 -2.01 -5.93
N CYS A 96 11.93 -1.69 -5.48
CA CYS A 96 12.58 -0.41 -5.76
C CYS A 96 11.72 0.81 -5.42
N LEU A 97 11.02 0.75 -4.31
CA LEU A 97 10.20 1.86 -3.84
C LEU A 97 11.08 3.01 -3.38
N MET A 98 10.82 4.19 -3.90
CA MET A 98 11.62 5.39 -3.66
C MET A 98 10.75 6.58 -3.26
N LYS A 99 11.41 7.60 -2.73
CA LYS A 99 10.78 8.88 -2.47
C LYS A 99 10.11 9.42 -3.74
N GLY A 100 8.87 9.89 -3.61
CA GLY A 100 8.09 10.43 -4.72
C GLY A 100 7.14 9.42 -5.35
N HIS A 101 7.30 8.14 -5.07
CA HIS A 101 6.35 7.14 -5.53
C HIS A 101 5.03 7.25 -4.77
N VAL A 102 3.96 6.93 -5.47
CA VAL A 102 2.63 6.84 -4.89
C VAL A 102 2.22 5.37 -4.87
N LEU A 103 1.81 4.90 -3.71
CA LEU A 103 1.39 3.52 -3.53
C LEU A 103 -0.12 3.47 -3.31
N LEU A 104 -0.77 2.54 -3.97
CA LEU A 104 -2.17 2.22 -3.72
C LEU A 104 -2.23 0.86 -3.03
N PHE A 105 -2.71 0.86 -1.80
CA PHE A 105 -2.92 -0.36 -1.02
C PHE A 105 -4.37 -0.75 -1.05
N LYS A 106 -4.62 -2.02 -1.27
CA LYS A 106 -5.96 -2.60 -1.26
C LYS A 106 -5.96 -3.87 -0.44
N LEU A 107 -6.84 -3.95 0.55
CA LEU A 107 -7.04 -5.17 1.31
C LEU A 107 -7.91 -6.13 0.49
N VAL A 108 -7.33 -7.17 -0.05
CA VAL A 108 -8.00 -8.15 -0.91
C VAL A 108 -8.59 -9.30 -0.09
N GLU A 109 -7.81 -9.77 0.86
CA GLU A 109 -8.20 -10.82 1.78
C GLU A 109 -7.86 -10.38 3.21
N SER A 110 -8.31 -11.13 4.17
CA SER A 110 -8.06 -10.79 5.58
C SER A 110 -6.58 -10.68 5.95
N ASP A 111 -5.72 -11.27 5.14
CA ASP A 111 -4.27 -11.26 5.37
C ASP A 111 -3.46 -10.86 4.13
N LEU A 112 -4.10 -10.31 3.13
CA LEU A 112 -3.44 -9.95 1.87
C LEU A 112 -3.67 -8.50 1.48
N LEU A 113 -2.59 -7.73 1.43
CA LEU A 113 -2.57 -6.38 0.88
C LEU A 113 -2.00 -6.40 -0.54
N SER A 114 -2.79 -5.98 -1.48
CA SER A 114 -2.33 -5.74 -2.85
C SER A 114 -1.78 -4.32 -2.96
N VAL A 115 -0.64 -4.17 -3.58
CA VAL A 115 0.05 -2.89 -3.74
C VAL A 115 0.23 -2.58 -5.22
N LYS A 116 -0.10 -1.35 -5.60
CA LYS A 116 0.23 -0.80 -6.91
C LYS A 116 1.13 0.40 -6.72
N VAL A 117 2.10 0.57 -7.59
CA VAL A 117 3.06 1.68 -7.51
C VAL A 117 2.92 2.57 -8.73
N PHE A 118 2.88 3.87 -8.46
CA PHE A 118 2.87 4.90 -9.50
C PHE A 118 4.10 5.78 -9.34
N GLY A 119 4.74 6.11 -10.45
CA GLY A 119 5.87 7.04 -10.45
C GLY A 119 5.44 8.48 -10.23
N ARG A 120 6.42 9.38 -10.17
CA ARG A 120 6.16 10.82 -9.99
C ARG A 120 5.27 11.42 -11.08
N SER A 121 5.33 10.87 -12.28
CA SER A 121 4.52 11.31 -13.41
C SER A 121 3.11 10.72 -13.42
N GLY A 122 2.76 9.89 -12.45
CA GLY A 122 1.48 9.23 -12.39
C GLY A 122 1.39 7.95 -13.21
N HIS A 123 2.45 7.54 -13.89
CA HIS A 123 2.48 6.28 -14.61
C HIS A 123 2.66 5.11 -13.65
N ARG A 124 1.92 4.05 -13.90
CA ARG A 124 2.06 2.81 -13.14
C ARG A 124 3.43 2.20 -13.39
N LEU A 125 4.12 1.87 -12.31
CA LEU A 125 5.40 1.19 -12.36
C LEU A 125 5.19 -0.29 -12.10
N GLY A 126 5.72 -1.12 -13.00
CA GLY A 126 5.80 -2.55 -12.79
C GLY A 126 7.21 -2.93 -12.37
N CYS A 127 7.34 -3.74 -11.35
CA CYS A 127 8.66 -4.20 -10.90
C CYS A 127 9.24 -5.25 -11.83
N CYS A 128 8.39 -6.02 -12.47
CA CYS A 128 8.74 -6.93 -13.55
C CYS A 128 8.48 -6.22 -14.87
N ALA A 129 8.99 -5.01 -14.98
CA ALA A 129 8.89 -4.34 -16.25
C ALA A 129 9.42 -5.29 -17.28
N GLU A 130 8.52 -5.74 -18.12
CA GLU A 130 8.90 -6.17 -19.42
C GLU A 130 9.94 -5.17 -19.85
N SER A 131 11.15 -5.61 -19.95
CA SER A 131 12.11 -4.84 -20.67
C SER A 131 11.58 -4.75 -22.09
N SER A 132 10.64 -3.88 -22.30
CA SER A 132 10.40 -3.42 -23.63
C SER A 132 11.70 -2.78 -24.02
N THR A 133 12.47 -3.58 -24.67
CA THR A 133 13.68 -3.19 -25.31
C THR A 133 13.32 -2.17 -26.35
N ASP A 134 13.28 -0.95 -25.96
CA ASP A 134 13.36 0.17 -26.82
C ASP A 134 13.98 1.28 -26.02
N ASP A 135 15.20 1.11 -25.77
CA ASP A 135 16.12 2.18 -25.94
C ASP A 135 17.54 1.74 -25.74
N GLU A 136 18.21 1.76 -26.83
CA GLU A 136 19.60 1.88 -26.86
C GLU A 136 20.05 3.15 -26.17
N SER A 137 20.51 3.05 -25.00
CA SER A 137 21.52 3.97 -24.53
C SER A 137 22.65 3.13 -24.02
N SER A 138 23.49 2.79 -24.91
CA SER A 138 24.82 2.34 -24.59
C SER A 138 25.55 3.50 -23.93
N SER A 139 25.56 3.53 -22.65
CA SER A 139 26.56 4.28 -21.92
C SER A 139 27.39 3.27 -21.16
N SER A 140 28.45 2.89 -21.80
CA SER A 140 29.53 2.26 -21.16
C SER A 140 30.20 3.31 -20.26
N SER A 141 29.97 3.22 -19.00
CA SER A 141 30.82 3.87 -18.04
C SER A 141 31.45 2.77 -17.24
N ASP A 142 32.67 2.53 -17.59
CA ASP A 142 33.62 1.87 -16.73
C ASP A 142 33.75 2.70 -15.48
N GLY A 143 33.15 2.21 -14.43
CA GLY A 143 33.31 2.78 -13.12
C GLY A 143 33.70 1.67 -12.18
N ASP A 144 34.99 1.40 -12.15
CA ASP A 144 35.57 0.63 -11.07
C ASP A 144 35.44 1.44 -9.80
N GLU A 145 34.47 1.10 -9.01
CA GLU A 145 34.41 1.56 -7.66
C GLU A 145 34.33 0.35 -6.76
N GLU A 146 35.48 0.00 -6.27
CA GLU A 146 35.61 -0.87 -5.14
C GLU A 146 35.00 -0.18 -3.90
N GLY A 147 33.75 -0.42 -3.69
CA GLY A 147 33.10 -0.06 -2.45
C GLY A 147 33.22 -1.19 -1.45
N THR A 148 34.26 -1.17 -0.68
CA THR A 148 34.39 -2.02 0.48
C THR A 148 33.27 -1.76 1.47
N GLY A 149 32.61 -2.84 1.84
CA GLY A 149 31.47 -2.89 2.69
C GLY A 149 31.60 -2.17 4.01
N GLY A 150 30.55 -1.46 4.31
CA GLY A 150 30.23 -1.12 5.68
C GLY A 150 29.39 -2.23 6.26
N GLU A 151 29.97 -2.98 7.13
CA GLU A 151 29.22 -3.85 7.99
C GLU A 151 28.44 -2.97 8.95
N ASP A 152 27.22 -2.71 8.60
CA ASP A 152 26.31 -2.14 9.56
C ASP A 152 25.61 -3.28 10.27
N ASN A 153 26.22 -3.67 11.38
CA ASN A 153 25.52 -4.41 12.40
C ASN A 153 24.48 -3.49 13.00
N GLU A 154 23.34 -3.43 12.38
CA GLU A 154 22.17 -2.88 13.01
C GLU A 154 21.57 -4.00 13.86
N ASP A 155 22.05 -4.07 15.06
CA ASP A 155 21.40 -4.80 16.12
C ASP A 155 20.17 -3.99 16.51
N GLY A 156 19.11 -4.22 15.81
CA GLY A 156 17.82 -3.63 16.12
C GLY A 156 17.02 -4.60 16.96
N SER A 157 17.28 -4.64 18.22
CA SER A 157 16.38 -5.26 19.17
C SER A 157 15.25 -4.30 19.44
N ASP A 158 14.07 -4.68 19.00
CA ASP A 158 12.75 -4.37 19.62
C ASP A 158 11.64 -5.04 18.88
#